data_3ec3690c9a79454eb00c024c0342b2f0
#
_entry.id   3ec3690c9a79454eb00c024c0342b2f0
#
_cell.length_a   1.000
_cell.length_b   1.000
_cell.length_c   1.000
_cell.angle_alpha   90.00
_cell.angle_beta   90.00
_cell.angle_gamma   90.00
#
_symmetry.space_group_name_H-M   'P 1'
#
loop_
_entity.id
_entity.type
_entity.pdbx_description
1 polymer ?
#
loop_
_entity_poly.entity_id
_entity_poly.type
_entity_poly.pdbx_seq_one_letter_code
_entity_poly.pdbx_strand_id
1 'polypeptide(L)'
;RRNNISRAAEGMNGRIFYPGETISALDLYGAVTTENGYAEAPGYNQGRVEMVVGGGVCQVTTTLYNAVLRAELEVAYRKNHSMMVNYVYPGMDAMVAPQDNSDFKFANSSNHPIYIEAYVVDDRICINIWGIEERDANRSVRFRTEILSVSWPETLYNIVVNDSECQVGEVRVNYKH
;
A
#
# COMPACT_ATOMS: atom_id res chain seq x y z
N ARG A 1 5.52 -13.92 1.39
CA ARG A 1 5.38 -12.53 0.90
C ARG A 1 5.41 -12.47 -0.62
N ARG A 2 6.44 -13.05 -1.30
CA ARG A 2 6.51 -13.07 -2.78
C ARG A 2 5.25 -13.66 -3.41
N ASN A 3 4.76 -14.80 -2.89
CA ASN A 3 3.51 -15.42 -3.33
C ASN A 3 2.34 -14.42 -3.31
N ASN A 4 2.16 -13.67 -2.21
CA ASN A 4 1.07 -12.71 -2.08
C ASN A 4 1.18 -11.55 -3.07
N ILE A 5 2.42 -11.07 -3.30
CA ILE A 5 2.71 -10.02 -4.28
C ILE A 5 2.38 -10.51 -5.69
N SER A 6 2.80 -11.73 -6.05
CA SER A 6 2.50 -12.32 -7.36
C SER A 6 1.00 -12.49 -7.58
N ARG A 7 0.26 -13.00 -6.57
CA ARG A 7 -1.20 -13.17 -6.68
C ARG A 7 -1.93 -11.85 -6.85
N ALA A 8 -1.57 -10.84 -6.08
CA ALA A 8 -2.17 -9.50 -6.23
C ALA A 8 -1.84 -8.89 -7.60
N ALA A 9 -0.63 -9.11 -8.12
CA ALA A 9 -0.25 -8.70 -9.47
C ALA A 9 -1.06 -9.44 -10.55
N GLU A 10 -1.22 -10.75 -10.42
CA GLU A 10 -2.03 -11.59 -11.33
C GLU A 10 -3.49 -11.11 -11.40
N GLY A 11 -4.08 -10.70 -10.27
CA GLY A 11 -5.46 -10.23 -10.20
C GLY A 11 -5.71 -8.96 -11.03
N MET A 12 -4.69 -8.10 -11.17
CA MET A 12 -4.80 -6.87 -11.94
C MET A 12 -4.23 -6.97 -13.37
N ASN A 13 -3.35 -7.95 -13.61
CA ASN A 13 -2.70 -8.10 -14.91
C ASN A 13 -3.72 -8.42 -16.02
N GLY A 14 -3.59 -7.76 -17.15
CA GLY A 14 -4.46 -7.97 -18.29
C GLY A 14 -5.80 -7.24 -18.24
N ARG A 15 -6.06 -6.44 -17.21
CA ARG A 15 -7.32 -5.71 -17.08
C ARG A 15 -7.33 -4.46 -17.96
N ILE A 16 -8.50 -4.22 -18.56
CA ILE A 16 -8.78 -3.03 -19.37
C ILE A 16 -9.90 -2.26 -18.68
N PHE A 17 -9.74 -0.93 -18.57
CA PHE A 17 -10.71 -0.03 -17.96
C PHE A 17 -11.04 1.10 -18.92
N TYR A 18 -12.34 1.37 -19.06
CA TYR A 18 -12.85 2.38 -19.97
C TYR A 18 -12.89 3.76 -19.30
N PRO A 19 -12.96 4.85 -20.08
CA PRO A 19 -13.09 6.21 -19.55
C PRO A 19 -14.23 6.34 -18.54
N GLY A 20 -13.93 6.98 -17.41
CA GLY A 20 -14.87 7.20 -16.31
C GLY A 20 -15.05 6.03 -15.34
N GLU A 21 -14.49 4.86 -15.62
CA GLU A 21 -14.54 3.74 -14.67
C GLU A 21 -13.68 4.01 -13.45
N THR A 22 -14.25 3.75 -12.27
CA THR A 22 -13.51 3.76 -10.99
C THR A 22 -13.06 2.35 -10.64
N ILE A 23 -11.80 2.19 -10.34
CA ILE A 23 -11.13 0.92 -10.09
C ILE A 23 -10.75 0.83 -8.62
N SER A 24 -11.13 -0.26 -7.95
CA SER A 24 -10.76 -0.60 -6.58
C SER A 24 -9.60 -1.59 -6.59
N ALA A 25 -8.56 -1.33 -5.83
CA ALA A 25 -7.44 -2.24 -5.67
C ALA A 25 -7.88 -3.55 -5.00
N LEU A 26 -8.78 -3.49 -4.01
CA LEU A 26 -9.32 -4.69 -3.36
C LEU A 26 -10.11 -5.56 -4.34
N ASP A 27 -10.89 -4.96 -5.25
CA ASP A 27 -11.63 -5.71 -6.26
C ASP A 27 -10.67 -6.40 -7.25
N LEU A 28 -9.54 -5.77 -7.56
CA LEU A 28 -8.50 -6.36 -8.42
C LEU A 28 -7.84 -7.57 -7.76
N TYR A 29 -7.57 -7.51 -6.47
CA TYR A 29 -6.89 -8.60 -5.74
C TYR A 29 -7.83 -9.75 -5.38
N GLY A 30 -9.14 -9.49 -5.37
CA GLY A 30 -10.12 -10.38 -4.80
C GLY A 30 -9.97 -10.53 -3.29
N ALA A 31 -10.68 -11.47 -2.68
CA ALA A 31 -10.57 -11.72 -1.26
C ALA A 31 -9.17 -12.22 -0.88
N VAL A 32 -8.49 -11.49 0.00
CA VAL A 32 -7.13 -11.81 0.46
C VAL A 32 -7.22 -12.84 1.60
N THR A 33 -7.47 -14.10 1.23
CA THR A 33 -7.64 -15.23 2.14
C THR A 33 -6.76 -16.41 1.78
N THR A 34 -6.60 -17.35 2.70
CA THR A 34 -5.85 -18.59 2.46
C THR A 34 -6.50 -19.47 1.41
N GLU A 35 -7.83 -19.50 1.34
CA GLU A 35 -8.61 -20.23 0.32
C GLU A 35 -8.29 -19.72 -1.08
N ASN A 36 -8.04 -18.43 -1.22
CA ASN A 36 -7.61 -17.80 -2.48
C ASN A 36 -6.10 -17.88 -2.69
N GLY A 37 -5.39 -18.67 -1.86
CA GLY A 37 -3.97 -18.96 -2.02
C GLY A 37 -3.04 -17.86 -1.52
N TYR A 38 -3.53 -16.87 -0.75
CA TYR A 38 -2.67 -15.97 -0.01
C TYR A 38 -2.08 -16.69 1.20
N ALA A 39 -0.86 -16.36 1.56
CA ALA A 39 -0.14 -16.97 2.67
C ALA A 39 0.15 -15.94 3.76
N GLU A 40 0.40 -16.43 4.96
CA GLU A 40 0.92 -15.58 6.04
C GLU A 40 2.32 -15.06 5.68
N ALA A 41 2.53 -13.78 5.93
CA ALA A 41 3.80 -13.10 5.77
C ALA A 41 3.85 -11.85 6.65
N PRO A 42 5.05 -11.30 6.93
CA PRO A 42 5.16 -10.08 7.71
C PRO A 42 4.38 -8.93 7.08
N GLY A 43 3.51 -8.33 7.86
CA GLY A 43 2.68 -7.16 7.53
C GLY A 43 2.53 -6.23 8.73
N TYR A 44 2.02 -5.03 8.49
CA TYR A 44 1.73 -4.09 9.57
C TYR A 44 0.31 -4.32 10.08
N ASN A 45 0.19 -4.50 11.38
CA ASN A 45 -1.09 -4.64 12.06
C ASN A 45 -1.05 -3.84 13.37
N GLN A 46 -1.95 -2.87 13.53
CA GLN A 46 -2.08 -2.04 14.73
C GLN A 46 -0.75 -1.49 15.29
N GLY A 47 0.13 -0.99 14.41
CA GLY A 47 1.40 -0.42 14.80
C GLY A 47 2.51 -1.44 15.11
N ARG A 48 2.33 -2.71 14.75
CA ARG A 48 3.32 -3.79 14.92
C ARG A 48 3.53 -4.54 13.62
N VAL A 49 4.68 -5.20 13.52
CA VAL A 49 4.95 -6.17 12.46
C VAL A 49 4.54 -7.54 12.96
N GLU A 50 3.56 -8.14 12.30
CA GLU A 50 3.02 -9.45 12.65
C GLU A 50 2.87 -10.32 11.40
N MET A 51 2.75 -11.63 11.58
CA MET A 51 2.41 -12.56 10.50
C MET A 51 0.92 -12.41 10.19
N VAL A 52 0.60 -11.95 9.00
CA VAL A 52 -0.79 -11.74 8.54
C VAL A 52 -0.99 -12.36 7.17
N VAL A 53 -2.18 -12.89 6.91
CA VAL A 53 -2.54 -13.36 5.57
C VAL A 53 -2.52 -12.18 4.61
N GLY A 54 -1.85 -12.34 3.47
CA GLY A 54 -1.69 -11.27 2.49
C GLY A 54 -0.56 -10.28 2.78
N GLY A 55 0.30 -10.55 3.78
CA GLY A 55 1.47 -9.70 4.03
C GLY A 55 2.27 -9.43 2.75
N GLY A 56 2.41 -8.14 2.38
CA GLY A 56 3.03 -7.68 1.14
C GLY A 56 2.07 -7.07 0.11
N VAL A 57 0.75 -7.28 0.22
CA VAL A 57 -0.25 -6.73 -0.73
C VAL A 57 -0.23 -5.20 -0.76
N CYS A 58 -0.06 -4.53 0.39
CA CYS A 58 0.09 -3.07 0.42
C CYS A 58 1.30 -2.55 -0.37
N GLN A 59 2.35 -3.35 -0.57
CA GLN A 59 3.46 -2.97 -1.45
C GLN A 59 3.03 -2.95 -2.91
N VAL A 60 2.16 -3.88 -3.31
CA VAL A 60 1.55 -3.90 -4.66
C VAL A 60 0.67 -2.66 -4.85
N THR A 61 -0.18 -2.37 -3.86
CA THR A 61 -1.05 -1.18 -3.88
C THR A 61 -0.24 0.12 -3.96
N THR A 62 0.85 0.21 -3.21
CA THR A 62 1.76 1.36 -3.26
C THR A 62 2.40 1.50 -4.65
N THR A 63 2.78 0.39 -5.28
CA THR A 63 3.35 0.42 -6.63
C THR A 63 2.29 0.85 -7.66
N LEU A 64 1.06 0.35 -7.53
CA LEU A 64 -0.07 0.76 -8.37
C LEU A 64 -0.37 2.26 -8.20
N TYR A 65 -0.44 2.76 -6.95
CA TYR A 65 -0.63 4.18 -6.67
C TYR A 65 0.44 5.04 -7.38
N ASN A 66 1.69 4.63 -7.31
CA ASN A 66 2.78 5.34 -7.99
C ASN A 66 2.70 5.28 -9.52
N ALA A 67 2.18 4.18 -10.08
CA ALA A 67 1.90 4.07 -11.52
C ALA A 67 0.76 5.01 -11.93
N VAL A 68 -0.33 5.02 -11.16
CA VAL A 68 -1.49 5.91 -11.35
C VAL A 68 -1.09 7.38 -11.34
N LEU A 69 -0.27 7.79 -10.35
CA LEU A 69 0.25 9.16 -10.29
C LEU A 69 1.08 9.53 -11.54
N ARG A 70 1.92 8.60 -12.04
CA ARG A 70 2.74 8.84 -13.24
C ARG A 70 1.92 8.89 -14.51
N ALA A 71 0.84 8.12 -14.55
CA ALA A 71 -0.14 8.17 -15.63
C ALA A 71 -1.06 9.41 -15.54
N GLU A 72 -0.95 10.20 -14.47
CA GLU A 72 -1.80 11.37 -14.19
C GLU A 72 -3.29 11.04 -14.16
N LEU A 73 -3.65 9.81 -13.75
CA LEU A 73 -5.03 9.40 -13.56
C LEU A 73 -5.57 9.93 -12.23
N GLU A 74 -6.88 10.09 -12.14
CA GLU A 74 -7.55 10.60 -10.95
C GLU A 74 -7.45 9.60 -9.79
N VAL A 75 -6.97 10.06 -8.64
CA VAL A 75 -6.99 9.30 -7.38
C VAL A 75 -8.29 9.59 -6.65
N ALA A 76 -9.22 8.65 -6.67
CA ALA A 76 -10.53 8.80 -6.04
C ALA A 76 -10.48 8.54 -4.51
N TYR A 77 -9.65 7.60 -4.05
CA TYR A 77 -9.45 7.32 -2.63
C TYR A 77 -8.07 6.73 -2.37
N ARG A 78 -7.39 7.24 -1.37
CA ARG A 78 -6.11 6.71 -0.90
C ARG A 78 -5.97 6.90 0.60
N LYS A 79 -5.47 5.89 1.28
CA LYS A 79 -5.07 5.97 2.69
C LYS A 79 -3.59 5.62 2.83
N ASN A 80 -2.85 6.37 3.63
CA ASN A 80 -1.47 6.06 3.99
C ASN A 80 -1.43 5.02 5.12
N HIS A 81 -0.28 4.38 5.29
CA HIS A 81 -0.05 3.53 6.46
C HIS A 81 -0.01 4.38 7.74
N SER A 82 -0.41 3.77 8.84
CA SER A 82 -0.28 4.37 10.19
C SER A 82 1.18 4.44 10.67
N MET A 83 2.05 3.63 10.09
CA MET A 83 3.49 3.62 10.31
C MET A 83 4.21 3.94 9.02
N MET A 84 5.33 4.64 9.12
CA MET A 84 6.15 4.94 7.95
C MET A 84 6.73 3.65 7.35
N VAL A 85 6.46 3.43 6.07
CA VAL A 85 7.06 2.34 5.31
C VAL A 85 8.44 2.73 4.79
N ASN A 86 9.32 1.75 4.60
CA ASN A 86 10.73 2.00 4.25
C ASN A 86 11.04 1.82 2.75
N TYR A 87 10.05 1.46 1.93
CA TYR A 87 10.23 1.14 0.51
C TYR A 87 9.79 2.26 -0.44
N VAL A 88 9.21 3.34 0.08
CA VAL A 88 8.90 4.59 -0.66
C VAL A 88 9.07 5.80 0.24
N TYR A 89 9.17 6.98 -0.34
CA TYR A 89 9.17 8.24 0.40
C TYR A 89 7.81 8.48 1.08
N PRO A 90 7.77 9.19 2.22
CA PRO A 90 6.53 9.58 2.88
C PRO A 90 5.56 10.27 1.92
N GLY A 91 4.28 9.90 1.97
CA GLY A 91 3.26 10.40 1.05
C GLY A 91 3.13 9.63 -0.27
N MET A 92 4.07 8.74 -0.59
CA MET A 92 4.06 7.93 -1.80
C MET A 92 3.53 6.50 -1.57
N ASP A 93 3.08 6.20 -0.37
CA ASP A 93 2.50 4.90 0.01
C ASP A 93 0.97 4.89 -0.14
N ALA A 94 0.42 3.72 -0.35
CA ALA A 94 -1.02 3.45 -0.27
C ALA A 94 -1.25 2.10 0.39
N MET A 95 -2.17 2.06 1.38
CA MET A 95 -2.52 0.83 2.07
C MET A 95 -3.91 0.34 1.67
N VAL A 96 -4.09 -0.96 1.79
CA VAL A 96 -5.38 -1.63 1.76
C VAL A 96 -5.54 -2.47 3.03
N ALA A 97 -6.73 -2.41 3.63
CA ALA A 97 -7.10 -3.20 4.79
C ALA A 97 -8.62 -3.38 4.78
N PRO A 98 -9.12 -4.52 4.27
CA PRO A 98 -10.56 -4.76 4.13
C PRO A 98 -11.31 -4.61 5.45
N GLN A 99 -10.71 -5.04 6.56
CA GLN A 99 -11.28 -4.94 7.91
C GLN A 99 -11.52 -3.49 8.38
N ASP A 100 -10.77 -2.52 7.82
CA ASP A 100 -10.86 -1.10 8.17
C ASP A 100 -11.52 -0.27 7.07
N ASN A 101 -12.15 -0.90 6.09
CA ASN A 101 -12.67 -0.27 4.87
C ASN A 101 -11.63 0.61 4.15
N SER A 102 -10.35 0.28 4.32
CA SER A 102 -9.27 0.99 3.66
C SER A 102 -8.98 0.35 2.31
N ASP A 103 -9.06 1.15 1.26
CA ASP A 103 -8.85 0.75 -0.11
C ASP A 103 -7.95 1.77 -0.82
N PHE A 104 -7.54 1.47 -2.01
CA PHE A 104 -7.01 2.43 -2.97
C PHE A 104 -7.90 2.41 -4.20
N LYS A 105 -8.47 3.57 -4.53
CA LYS A 105 -9.35 3.73 -5.69
C LYS A 105 -8.83 4.83 -6.59
N PHE A 106 -8.88 4.58 -7.89
CA PHE A 106 -8.55 5.54 -8.91
C PHE A 106 -9.54 5.44 -10.07
N ALA A 107 -9.64 6.46 -10.88
CA ALA A 107 -10.49 6.47 -12.05
C ALA A 107 -9.67 6.59 -13.34
N ASN A 108 -10.12 5.94 -14.39
CA ASN A 108 -9.63 6.26 -15.73
C ASN A 108 -10.20 7.61 -16.17
N SER A 109 -9.45 8.68 -15.86
CA SER A 109 -9.80 10.06 -16.20
C SER A 109 -9.35 10.48 -17.60
N SER A 110 -8.78 9.56 -18.41
CA SER A 110 -8.43 9.79 -19.81
C SER A 110 -9.65 9.58 -20.73
N ASN A 111 -9.53 9.98 -22.00
CA ASN A 111 -10.59 9.77 -22.99
C ASN A 111 -10.53 8.41 -23.68
N HIS A 112 -9.56 7.57 -23.33
CA HIS A 112 -9.31 6.28 -23.97
C HIS A 112 -9.23 5.14 -22.93
N PRO A 113 -9.49 3.88 -23.34
CA PRO A 113 -9.25 2.74 -22.47
C PRO A 113 -7.78 2.66 -22.02
N ILE A 114 -7.58 2.24 -20.78
CA ILE A 114 -6.26 1.91 -20.23
C ILE A 114 -6.15 0.41 -19.99
N TYR A 115 -4.94 -0.11 -20.13
CA TYR A 115 -4.60 -1.50 -19.87
C TYR A 115 -3.55 -1.57 -18.77
N ILE A 116 -3.77 -2.44 -17.77
CA ILE A 116 -2.82 -2.67 -16.69
C ILE A 116 -2.03 -3.94 -16.98
N GLU A 117 -0.72 -3.80 -17.01
CA GLU A 117 0.23 -4.90 -17.03
C GLU A 117 0.94 -4.95 -15.67
N ALA A 118 0.86 -6.10 -14.99
CA ALA A 118 1.46 -6.28 -13.67
C ALA A 118 2.14 -7.64 -13.56
N TYR A 119 3.41 -7.65 -13.14
CA TYR A 119 4.20 -8.87 -13.04
C TYR A 119 5.31 -8.72 -12.00
N VAL A 120 5.87 -9.85 -11.57
CA VAL A 120 7.01 -9.91 -10.65
C VAL A 120 8.22 -10.48 -11.38
N VAL A 121 9.30 -9.72 -11.39
CA VAL A 121 10.59 -10.14 -11.94
C VAL A 121 11.71 -9.77 -10.96
N ASP A 122 12.67 -10.66 -10.76
CA ASP A 122 13.82 -10.43 -9.88
C ASP A 122 13.45 -9.86 -8.50
N ASP A 123 12.42 -10.44 -7.86
CA ASP A 123 11.84 -10.00 -6.57
C ASP A 123 11.27 -8.58 -6.56
N ARG A 124 11.01 -7.99 -7.71
CA ARG A 124 10.40 -6.67 -7.88
C ARG A 124 9.03 -6.80 -8.50
N ILE A 125 8.07 -6.08 -7.95
CA ILE A 125 6.77 -5.86 -8.57
C ILE A 125 6.90 -4.72 -9.60
N CYS A 126 6.46 -4.99 -10.83
CA CYS A 126 6.39 -4.03 -11.92
C CYS A 126 4.93 -3.84 -12.32
N ILE A 127 4.50 -2.59 -12.45
CA ILE A 127 3.16 -2.23 -12.89
C ILE A 127 3.29 -1.14 -13.95
N ASN A 128 2.76 -1.42 -15.12
CA ASN A 128 2.68 -0.50 -16.24
C ASN A 128 1.21 -0.20 -16.54
N ILE A 129 0.90 1.05 -16.81
CA ILE A 129 -0.39 1.50 -17.30
C ILE A 129 -0.20 1.94 -18.74
N TRP A 130 -0.82 1.21 -19.65
CA TRP A 130 -0.77 1.47 -21.08
C TRP A 130 -2.05 2.18 -21.52
N GLY A 131 -1.93 3.13 -22.42
CA GLY A 131 -3.06 3.89 -22.95
C GLY A 131 -2.62 4.72 -24.13
N ILE A 132 -3.52 5.57 -24.62
CA ILE A 132 -3.19 6.55 -25.66
C ILE A 132 -2.69 7.81 -24.95
N GLU A 133 -1.49 8.30 -25.36
CA GLU A 133 -0.93 9.53 -24.83
C GLU A 133 -1.65 10.73 -25.44
N GLU A 134 -2.31 11.52 -24.58
CA GLU A 134 -3.07 12.72 -24.98
C GLU A 134 -2.35 14.01 -24.57
N ARG A 135 -1.27 13.90 -23.81
CA ARG A 135 -0.52 15.03 -23.26
C ARG A 135 0.56 15.47 -24.23
N ASP A 136 1.07 16.69 -24.04
CA ASP A 136 2.20 17.19 -24.80
C ASP A 136 3.41 16.25 -24.67
N ALA A 137 4.02 15.90 -25.82
CA ALA A 137 5.16 14.97 -25.88
C ALA A 137 6.40 15.46 -25.09
N ASN A 138 6.49 16.77 -24.81
CA ASN A 138 7.56 17.35 -24.01
C ASN A 138 7.23 17.42 -22.52
N ARG A 139 6.02 17.00 -22.10
CA ARG A 139 5.62 17.01 -20.70
C ARG A 139 6.41 15.98 -19.90
N SER A 140 6.93 16.41 -18.77
CA SER A 140 7.53 15.51 -17.77
C SER A 140 6.95 15.77 -16.42
N VAL A 141 6.65 14.70 -15.68
CA VAL A 141 6.11 14.77 -14.30
C VAL A 141 7.16 14.28 -13.32
N ARG A 142 7.41 15.08 -12.28
CA ARG A 142 8.28 14.71 -11.16
C ARG A 142 7.52 14.89 -9.84
N PHE A 143 7.65 13.92 -8.97
CA PHE A 143 7.09 14.01 -7.62
C PHE A 143 8.17 14.46 -6.65
N ARG A 144 7.80 15.39 -5.78
CA ARG A 144 8.63 15.86 -4.68
C ARG A 144 7.85 15.70 -3.38
N THR A 145 8.47 15.07 -2.39
CA THR A 145 7.94 15.03 -1.04
C THR A 145 8.55 16.16 -0.22
N GLU A 146 7.71 16.89 0.49
CA GLU A 146 8.12 17.95 1.42
C GLU A 146 7.54 17.65 2.81
N ILE A 147 8.40 17.64 3.83
CA ILE A 147 7.98 17.45 5.22
C ILE A 147 7.59 18.82 5.77
N LEU A 148 6.28 19.02 5.97
CA LEU A 148 5.74 20.29 6.49
C LEU A 148 5.82 20.36 8.01
N SER A 149 5.64 19.24 8.70
CA SER A 149 5.75 19.15 10.15
C SER A 149 6.05 17.74 10.59
N VAL A 150 6.66 17.60 11.75
CA VAL A 150 6.88 16.32 12.44
C VAL A 150 6.33 16.48 13.85
N SER A 151 5.39 15.60 14.23
CA SER A 151 4.93 15.48 15.61
C SER A 151 5.36 14.12 16.15
N TRP A 152 5.95 14.12 17.32
CA TRP A 152 6.30 12.90 18.03
C TRP A 152 5.12 12.48 18.91
N PRO A 153 4.77 11.18 18.99
CA PRO A 153 3.75 10.73 19.92
C PRO A 153 4.20 10.98 21.35
N GLU A 154 3.25 11.31 22.23
CA GLU A 154 3.53 11.38 23.66
C GLU A 154 4.01 10.01 24.17
N THR A 155 4.98 10.03 25.06
CA THR A 155 5.47 8.80 25.70
C THR A 155 4.39 8.28 26.63
N LEU A 156 3.77 7.16 26.28
CA LEU A 156 2.81 6.48 27.15
C LEU A 156 3.57 5.54 28.09
N TYR A 157 3.47 5.78 29.38
CA TYR A 157 3.99 4.89 30.41
C TYR A 157 2.91 3.89 30.80
N ASN A 158 3.14 2.60 30.58
CA ASN A 158 2.33 1.54 31.16
C ASN A 158 2.98 1.15 32.49
N ILE A 159 2.29 1.46 33.59
CA ILE A 159 2.71 0.99 34.92
C ILE A 159 2.16 -0.45 35.06
N VAL A 160 3.05 -1.43 35.02
CA VAL A 160 2.71 -2.82 35.31
C VAL A 160 2.96 -3.05 36.79
N VAL A 161 1.89 -3.30 37.55
CA VAL A 161 1.98 -3.64 38.95
C VAL A 161 2.06 -5.16 39.08
N ASN A 162 3.08 -5.65 39.80
CA ASN A 162 3.34 -7.10 40.01
C ASN A 162 3.89 -7.86 38.79
N ASP A 163 4.80 -7.27 38.03
CA ASP A 163 5.61 -8.02 37.08
C ASP A 163 6.70 -8.80 37.84
N SER A 164 6.66 -10.15 37.79
CA SER A 164 7.65 -11.00 38.46
C SER A 164 9.07 -10.89 37.87
N GLU A 165 9.19 -10.25 36.69
CA GLU A 165 10.46 -10.04 36.01
C GLU A 165 11.10 -8.67 36.32
N CYS A 166 10.38 -7.77 37.01
CA CYS A 166 10.89 -6.45 37.42
C CYS A 166 11.28 -6.45 38.88
N GLN A 167 12.45 -5.86 39.19
CA GLN A 167 12.85 -5.58 40.57
C GLN A 167 12.16 -4.32 41.09
N VAL A 168 12.00 -4.21 42.41
CA VAL A 168 11.41 -3.02 43.05
C VAL A 168 12.20 -1.77 42.66
N GLY A 169 11.54 -0.80 42.01
CA GLY A 169 12.15 0.44 41.55
C GLY A 169 12.69 0.41 40.13
N GLU A 170 12.55 -0.72 39.42
CA GLU A 170 12.89 -0.80 37.98
C GLU A 170 11.75 -0.26 37.13
N VAL A 171 12.07 0.64 36.19
CA VAL A 171 11.14 1.17 35.19
C VAL A 171 11.54 0.62 33.84
N ARG A 172 10.70 -0.21 33.22
CA ARG A 172 10.89 -0.65 31.83
C ARG A 172 10.06 0.24 30.90
N VAL A 173 10.71 0.86 29.95
CA VAL A 173 10.04 1.65 28.90
C VAL A 173 9.82 0.76 27.69
N ASN A 174 8.55 0.39 27.42
CA ASN A 174 8.18 -0.28 26.20
C ASN A 174 7.82 0.78 25.15
N TYR A 175 8.67 0.94 24.14
CA TYR A 175 8.34 1.77 22.99
C TYR A 175 7.29 1.07 22.14
N LYS A 176 6.08 1.65 22.06
CA LYS A 176 5.15 1.34 20.97
C LYS A 176 5.48 2.29 19.83
N HIS A 177 6.01 1.73 18.76
CA HIS A 177 6.16 2.43 17.49
C HIS A 177 4.88 2.35 16.69
#